data_1ab59fa815ede2276b6d8edbef3e4f43
#
_entry.id   1ab59fa815ede2276b6d8edbef3e4f43
#
_cell.length_a   1.000
_cell.length_b   1.000
_cell.length_c   1.000
_cell.angle_alpha   90.00
_cell.angle_beta   90.00
_cell.angle_gamma   90.00
#
_symmetry.space_group_name_H-M   'P 1'
#
loop_
_entity.id
_entity.type
_entity.pdbx_description
1 polymer ?
#
loop_
_entity_poly.entity_id
_entity_poly.type
_entity_poly.pdbx_seq_one_letter_code
_entity_poly.pdbx_strand_id
1 'polypeptide(L)'
;MQPLAGEFVADRELFSSIPFLTGYAVETGIMIDVLKMVGLEAMAQVDLGTRQNRHQPLRDLSRMAYSVLRAVARRMRQEGRLNQVRDPGMPDSLFQLSDYQHAVATPEGLKLQEYVEELVERPPIKEVLRVG
;
A
#
# COMPACT_ATOMS: atom_id res chain seq x y z
N MET A 1 10.37 -1.32 15.73
CA MET A 1 8.91 -1.23 15.69
C MET A 1 8.44 -1.49 14.25
N GLN A 2 7.58 -2.47 14.00
CA GLN A 2 7.09 -2.82 12.66
C GLN A 2 5.61 -2.45 12.58
N PRO A 3 5.25 -1.33 11.95
CA PRO A 3 3.86 -0.88 11.89
C PRO A 3 2.96 -1.74 11.00
N LEU A 4 3.52 -2.58 10.14
CA LEU A 4 2.81 -3.44 9.20
C LEU A 4 2.95 -4.91 9.63
N ALA A 5 2.39 -5.26 10.77
CA ALA A 5 2.46 -6.64 11.32
C ALA A 5 1.28 -7.53 10.92
N GLY A 6 0.32 -7.01 10.15
CA GLY A 6 -0.89 -7.73 9.77
C GLY A 6 -1.93 -7.86 10.88
N GLU A 7 -1.69 -7.25 12.03
CA GLU A 7 -2.59 -7.31 13.19
C GLU A 7 -2.88 -5.91 13.67
N PHE A 8 -4.15 -5.52 13.61
CA PHE A 8 -4.61 -4.23 14.09
C PHE A 8 -6.05 -4.32 14.60
N VAL A 9 -6.37 -3.45 15.53
CA VAL A 9 -7.70 -3.27 16.11
C VAL A 9 -8.06 -1.81 15.99
N ALA A 10 -9.28 -1.52 15.61
CA ALA A 10 -9.81 -0.16 15.58
C ALA A 10 -11.32 -0.17 15.85
N ASP A 11 -11.86 1.00 16.11
CA ASP A 11 -13.28 1.22 16.22
C ASP A 11 -14.02 0.84 14.93
N ARG A 12 -15.18 0.20 15.06
CA ARG A 12 -16.02 -0.23 13.94
C ARG A 12 -16.45 0.94 13.07
N GLU A 13 -16.76 2.07 13.69
CA GLU A 13 -17.19 3.26 12.95
C GLU A 13 -16.07 3.83 12.10
N LEU A 14 -14.86 3.87 12.65
CA LEU A 14 -13.67 4.29 11.94
C LEU A 14 -13.43 3.38 10.73
N PHE A 15 -13.38 2.07 10.92
CA PHE A 15 -13.19 1.12 9.82
C PHE A 15 -14.27 1.20 8.74
N SER A 16 -15.52 1.38 9.13
CA SER A 16 -16.62 1.49 8.17
C SER A 16 -16.58 2.78 7.35
N SER A 17 -15.77 3.77 7.76
CA SER A 17 -15.69 5.11 7.15
C SER A 17 -14.50 5.30 6.21
N ILE A 18 -13.55 4.36 6.19
CA ILE A 18 -12.38 4.43 5.31
C ILE A 18 -12.53 3.51 4.11
N PRO A 19 -11.93 3.87 2.96
CA PRO A 19 -11.84 2.99 1.81
C PRO A 19 -10.79 1.90 2.03
N PHE A 20 -10.91 0.79 1.31
CA PHE A 20 -9.97 -0.32 1.41
C PHE A 20 -9.28 -0.58 0.08
N LEU A 21 -7.96 -0.52 0.09
CA LEU A 21 -7.15 -1.01 -1.02
C LEU A 21 -7.10 -2.55 -1.01
N THR A 22 -7.00 -3.15 -2.18
CA THR A 22 -6.85 -4.61 -2.30
C THR A 22 -5.39 -5.06 -2.19
N GLY A 23 -5.18 -6.36 -1.97
CA GLY A 23 -3.86 -6.98 -1.95
C GLY A 23 -2.98 -6.51 -0.80
N TYR A 24 -1.67 -6.50 -1.02
CA TYR A 24 -0.67 -6.13 0.00
C TYR A 24 -0.70 -4.65 0.41
N ALA A 25 -1.41 -3.83 -0.35
CA ALA A 25 -1.54 -2.40 -0.09
C ALA A 25 -2.56 -2.07 1.02
N VAL A 26 -3.39 -3.02 1.44
CA VAL A 26 -4.51 -2.80 2.35
C VAL A 26 -4.09 -2.19 3.68
N GLU A 27 -3.07 -2.76 4.32
CA GLU A 27 -2.61 -2.28 5.64
C GLU A 27 -2.04 -0.85 5.55
N THR A 28 -1.23 -0.59 4.53
CA THR A 28 -0.65 0.74 4.31
C THR A 28 -1.74 1.78 4.02
N GLY A 29 -2.74 1.41 3.22
CA GLY A 29 -3.89 2.28 2.94
C GLY A 29 -4.65 2.62 4.22
N ILE A 30 -5.01 1.61 5.01
CA ILE A 30 -5.70 1.79 6.30
C ILE A 30 -4.91 2.71 7.22
N MET A 31 -3.60 2.48 7.40
CA MET A 31 -2.78 3.29 8.28
C MET A 31 -2.75 4.77 7.88
N ILE A 32 -2.61 5.05 6.58
CA ILE A 32 -2.59 6.43 6.08
C ILE A 32 -3.96 7.08 6.29
N ASP A 33 -5.05 6.38 5.95
CA ASP A 33 -6.40 6.93 6.05
C ASP A 33 -6.84 7.12 7.51
N VAL A 34 -6.48 6.19 8.40
CA VAL A 34 -6.70 6.36 9.85
C VAL A 34 -5.90 7.54 10.40
N LEU A 35 -4.61 7.64 10.06
CA LEU A 35 -3.78 8.76 10.48
C LEU A 35 -4.38 10.11 10.08
N LYS A 36 -4.95 10.20 8.88
CA LYS A 36 -5.61 11.42 8.40
C LYS A 36 -6.89 11.75 9.17
N MET A 37 -7.68 10.72 9.50
CA MET A 37 -8.97 10.92 10.12
C MET A 37 -8.88 11.26 11.60
N VAL A 38 -8.00 10.58 12.33
CA VAL A 38 -7.96 10.67 13.80
C VAL A 38 -6.66 11.23 14.36
N GLY A 39 -5.63 11.38 13.53
CA GLY A 39 -4.31 11.88 13.94
C GLY A 39 -3.47 10.81 14.67
N LEU A 40 -2.19 11.11 14.84
CA LEU A 40 -1.22 10.19 15.47
C LEU A 40 -1.54 9.94 16.95
N GLU A 41 -2.06 10.92 17.64
CA GLU A 41 -2.36 10.85 19.08
C GLU A 41 -3.48 9.85 19.43
N ALA A 42 -4.31 9.50 18.45
CA ALA A 42 -5.36 8.47 18.60
C ALA A 42 -4.89 7.07 18.18
N MET A 43 -3.62 6.94 17.80
CA MET A 43 -3.03 5.66 17.39
C MET A 43 -2.09 5.15 18.47
N ALA A 44 -2.14 3.85 18.73
CA ALA A 44 -1.23 3.19 19.66
C ALA A 44 -0.58 1.99 19.00
N GLN A 45 0.63 1.67 19.42
CA GLN A 45 1.31 0.46 19.00
C GLN A 45 1.60 -0.40 20.24
N VAL A 46 1.28 -1.67 20.14
CA VAL A 46 1.54 -2.65 21.18
C VAL A 46 2.64 -3.59 20.70
N ASP A 47 3.63 -3.81 21.55
CA ASP A 47 4.67 -4.82 21.29
C ASP A 47 4.11 -6.20 21.65
N LEU A 48 3.96 -7.06 20.65
CA LEU A 48 3.49 -8.43 20.81
C LEU A 48 4.63 -9.44 21.02
N GLY A 49 5.86 -8.96 21.20
CA GLY A 49 7.04 -9.79 21.39
C GLY A 49 7.56 -10.39 20.09
N THR A 50 8.05 -11.63 20.17
CA THR A 50 8.66 -12.31 19.02
C THR A 50 7.61 -13.06 18.20
N ARG A 51 7.55 -12.75 16.91
CA ARG A 51 6.71 -13.47 15.95
C ARG A 51 7.59 -14.18 14.91
N GLN A 52 7.30 -15.45 14.68
CA GLN A 52 7.91 -16.20 13.58
C GLN A 52 7.01 -16.12 12.35
N ASN A 53 7.49 -15.46 11.30
CA ASN A 53 6.83 -15.42 10.01
C ASN A 53 7.52 -16.41 9.04
N ARG A 54 6.76 -17.00 8.14
CA ARG A 54 7.34 -17.78 7.03
C ARG A 54 8.14 -16.83 6.13
N HIS A 55 9.37 -17.21 5.81
CA HIS A 55 10.16 -16.47 4.84
C HIS A 55 9.50 -16.53 3.46
N GLN A 56 9.29 -15.37 2.88
CA GLN A 56 8.86 -15.24 1.49
C GLN A 56 10.10 -15.12 0.60
N PRO A 57 10.08 -15.69 -0.62
CA PRO A 57 11.14 -15.44 -1.58
C PRO A 57 11.31 -13.95 -1.87
N LEU A 58 12.54 -13.50 -2.11
CA LEU A 58 12.84 -12.08 -2.37
C LEU A 58 12.00 -11.50 -3.52
N ARG A 59 11.70 -12.32 -4.52
CA ARG A 59 10.84 -11.96 -5.63
C ARG A 59 9.43 -11.56 -5.19
N ASP A 60 8.85 -12.31 -4.24
CA ASP A 60 7.51 -12.02 -3.74
C ASP A 60 7.51 -10.80 -2.84
N LEU A 61 8.58 -10.62 -2.06
CA LEU A 61 8.79 -9.41 -1.25
C LEU A 61 8.89 -8.15 -2.12
N SER A 62 9.56 -8.21 -3.28
CA SER A 62 9.65 -7.06 -4.18
C SER A 62 8.29 -6.68 -4.78
N ARG A 63 7.44 -7.65 -5.09
CA ARG A 63 6.05 -7.38 -5.53
C ARG A 63 5.22 -6.73 -4.42
N MET A 64 5.32 -7.27 -3.19
CA MET A 64 4.65 -6.69 -2.03
C MET A 64 5.10 -5.24 -1.79
N ALA A 65 6.41 -4.99 -1.83
CA ALA A 65 6.97 -3.64 -1.67
C ALA A 65 6.48 -2.69 -2.75
N TYR A 66 6.35 -3.15 -3.99
CA TYR A 66 5.83 -2.35 -5.08
C TYR A 66 4.35 -1.98 -4.88
N SER A 67 3.51 -2.92 -4.45
CA SER A 67 2.11 -2.65 -4.12
C SER A 67 1.97 -1.61 -3.02
N VAL A 68 2.78 -1.71 -1.98
CA VAL A 68 2.85 -0.72 -0.89
C VAL A 68 3.27 0.65 -1.42
N LEU A 69 4.30 0.71 -2.26
CA LEU A 69 4.77 1.96 -2.86
C LEU A 69 3.68 2.63 -3.71
N ARG A 70 2.93 1.84 -4.49
CA ARG A 70 1.80 2.35 -5.28
C ARG A 70 0.70 2.94 -4.40
N ALA A 71 0.38 2.29 -3.28
CA ALA A 71 -0.60 2.79 -2.32
C ALA A 71 -0.19 4.16 -1.75
N VAL A 72 1.05 4.27 -1.29
CA VAL A 72 1.62 5.52 -0.77
C VAL A 72 1.59 6.61 -1.84
N ALA A 73 2.08 6.32 -3.04
CA ALA A 73 2.10 7.27 -4.14
C ALA A 73 0.69 7.74 -4.52
N ARG A 74 -0.30 6.84 -4.51
CA ARG A 74 -1.71 7.19 -4.76
C ARG A 74 -2.23 8.17 -3.71
N ARG A 75 -2.00 7.91 -2.41
CA ARG A 75 -2.41 8.82 -1.33
C ARG A 75 -1.71 10.18 -1.42
N MET A 76 -0.42 10.20 -1.68
CA MET A 76 0.34 11.44 -1.86
C MET A 76 -0.15 12.27 -3.07
N ARG A 77 -0.57 11.62 -4.16
CA ARG A 77 -1.19 12.33 -5.31
C ARG A 77 -2.54 12.93 -4.93
N GLN A 78 -3.38 12.17 -4.24
CA GLN A 78 -4.68 12.65 -3.78
C GLN A 78 -4.56 13.88 -2.86
N GLU A 79 -3.44 13.96 -2.12
CA GLU A 79 -3.10 15.11 -1.28
C GLU A 79 -2.38 16.25 -2.01
N GLY A 80 -2.09 16.10 -3.30
CA GLY A 80 -1.31 17.08 -4.06
C GLY A 80 0.18 17.12 -3.70
N ARG A 81 0.65 16.28 -2.79
CA ARG A 81 2.04 16.29 -2.28
C ARG A 81 3.07 15.82 -3.31
N LEU A 82 2.71 14.87 -4.17
CA LEU A 82 3.63 14.40 -5.22
C LEU A 82 3.85 15.46 -6.31
N ASN A 83 2.89 16.35 -6.54
CA ASN A 83 3.03 17.42 -7.53
C ASN A 83 4.02 18.50 -7.08
N GLN A 84 4.36 18.54 -5.80
CA GLN A 84 5.29 19.53 -5.22
C GLN A 84 6.76 19.08 -5.28
N VAL A 85 7.02 17.80 -5.55
CA VAL A 85 8.37 17.20 -5.62
C VAL A 85 8.77 16.98 -7.09
N ARG A 86 8.47 17.93 -7.97
CA ARG A 86 9.03 17.90 -9.33
C ARG A 86 10.49 18.33 -9.28
N ASP A 87 11.39 17.37 -9.20
CA ASP A 87 12.75 17.56 -9.61
C ASP A 87 12.77 17.66 -11.16
N PRO A 88 13.19 18.77 -11.76
CA PRO A 88 13.20 18.94 -13.21
C PRO A 88 14.06 17.90 -13.96
N GLY A 89 14.93 17.20 -13.24
CA GLY A 89 15.77 16.13 -13.79
C GLY A 89 15.19 14.72 -13.69
N MET A 90 14.05 14.54 -13.01
CA MET A 90 13.43 13.23 -12.84
C MET A 90 12.41 12.95 -13.96
N PRO A 91 12.51 11.82 -14.66
CA PRO A 91 11.55 11.46 -15.70
C PRO A 91 10.15 11.24 -15.08
N ASP A 92 9.13 11.77 -15.77
CA ASP A 92 7.72 11.62 -15.38
C ASP A 92 7.29 10.15 -15.19
N SER A 93 7.97 9.21 -15.83
CA SER A 93 7.75 7.76 -15.72
C SER A 93 8.00 7.20 -14.32
N LEU A 94 8.87 7.82 -13.50
CA LEU A 94 9.08 7.42 -12.09
C LEU A 94 7.83 7.67 -11.23
N PHE A 95 6.97 8.58 -11.65
CA PHE A 95 5.73 8.91 -10.95
C PHE A 95 4.50 8.20 -11.54
N GLN A 96 4.64 7.58 -12.71
CA GLN A 96 3.63 6.72 -13.33
C GLN A 96 3.91 5.27 -12.94
N LEU A 97 3.63 4.92 -11.69
CA LEU A 97 3.75 3.55 -11.18
C LEU A 97 2.64 2.66 -11.76
N SER A 98 2.59 2.52 -13.09
CA SER A 98 1.56 1.75 -13.76
C SER A 98 1.90 0.26 -13.83
N ASP A 99 3.16 -0.06 -14.17
CA ASP A 99 3.56 -1.43 -14.44
C ASP A 99 4.92 -1.75 -13.80
N TYR A 100 5.01 -2.90 -13.18
CA TYR A 100 6.24 -3.39 -12.58
C TYR A 100 6.87 -4.44 -13.47
N GLN A 101 8.05 -4.13 -14.00
CA GLN A 101 8.86 -5.08 -14.74
C GLN A 101 10.01 -5.57 -13.86
N HIS A 102 10.20 -6.86 -13.78
CA HIS A 102 11.31 -7.46 -13.06
C HIS A 102 12.07 -8.43 -13.97
N ALA A 103 13.37 -8.50 -13.76
CA ALA A 103 14.22 -9.45 -14.46
C ALA A 103 14.08 -10.83 -13.83
N VAL A 104 13.82 -11.83 -14.67
CA VAL A 104 13.76 -13.24 -14.28
C VAL A 104 14.91 -13.96 -14.95
N ALA A 105 15.72 -14.67 -14.17
CA ALA A 105 16.72 -15.56 -14.71
C ALA A 105 16.04 -16.78 -15.34
N THR A 106 16.36 -17.04 -16.61
CA THR A 106 15.94 -18.23 -17.34
C THR A 106 17.17 -18.97 -17.84
N PRO A 107 17.06 -20.23 -18.29
CA PRO A 107 18.18 -20.94 -18.89
C PRO A 107 18.82 -20.21 -20.08
N GLU A 108 18.04 -19.38 -20.78
CA GLU A 108 18.49 -18.61 -21.97
C GLU A 108 19.01 -17.20 -21.59
N GLY A 109 19.02 -16.84 -20.29
CA GLY A 109 19.49 -15.54 -19.82
C GLY A 109 18.45 -14.77 -19.01
N LEU A 110 18.59 -13.46 -18.90
CA LEU A 110 17.66 -12.59 -18.20
C LEU A 110 16.50 -12.21 -19.13
N LYS A 111 15.28 -12.44 -18.69
CA LYS A 111 14.06 -11.97 -19.35
C LYS A 111 13.33 -10.98 -18.46
N LEU A 112 12.85 -9.90 -19.06
CA LEU A 112 11.93 -8.97 -18.38
C LEU A 112 10.53 -9.60 -18.37
N GLN A 113 9.95 -9.70 -17.18
CA GLN A 113 8.58 -10.15 -16.99
C GLN A 113 7.78 -9.00 -16.40
N GLU A 114 6.70 -8.66 -17.07
CA GLU A 114 5.74 -7.67 -16.59
C GLU A 114 4.84 -8.28 -15.51
N TYR A 115 4.61 -7.52 -14.46
CA TYR A 115 3.68 -7.86 -13.40
C TYR A 115 2.65 -6.74 -13.29
N VAL A 116 1.46 -7.04 -13.75
CA VAL A 116 0.32 -6.14 -13.62
C VAL A 116 -0.45 -6.52 -12.37
N GLU A 117 -0.40 -5.66 -11.35
CA GLU A 117 -1.25 -5.79 -10.17
C GLU A 117 -2.28 -4.68 -10.20
N GLU A 118 -3.54 -5.05 -10.23
CA GLU A 118 -4.63 -4.09 -10.16
C GLU A 118 -4.82 -3.63 -8.71
N LEU A 119 -4.41 -2.40 -8.42
CA LEU A 119 -4.67 -1.76 -7.14
C LEU A 119 -6.10 -1.20 -7.12
N VAL A 120 -7.05 -2.03 -6.73
CA VAL A 120 -8.45 -1.64 -6.60
C VAL A 120 -8.70 -0.99 -5.26
N GLU A 121 -9.41 0.12 -5.25
CA GLU A 121 -9.90 0.77 -4.04
C GLU A 121 -11.41 0.56 -3.91
N ARG A 122 -11.81 -0.07 -2.83
CA ARG A 122 -13.22 -0.27 -2.51
C ARG A 122 -13.72 0.88 -1.66
N PRO A 123 -14.92 1.40 -1.92
CA PRO A 123 -15.49 2.50 -1.14
C PRO A 123 -15.71 2.10 0.33
N PRO A 124 -15.82 3.07 1.24
CA PRO A 124 -16.19 2.83 2.62
C PRO A 124 -17.48 2.00 2.74
N ILE A 125 -17.52 1.08 3.70
CA ILE A 125 -18.69 0.19 3.91
C ILE A 125 -19.97 1.02 4.17
N LYS A 126 -19.86 2.13 4.87
CA LYS A 126 -20.98 3.05 5.12
C LYS A 126 -21.63 3.59 3.84
N GLU A 127 -20.84 3.78 2.79
CA GLU A 127 -21.35 4.26 1.49
C GLU A 127 -22.08 3.15 0.76
N VAL A 128 -21.54 1.93 0.80
CA VAL A 128 -22.15 0.75 0.15
C VAL A 128 -23.50 0.41 0.78
N LEU A 129 -23.62 0.48 2.10
CA LEU A 129 -24.85 0.15 2.82
C LEU A 129 -25.95 1.22 2.71
N ARG A 130 -25.64 2.43 2.25
CA ARG A 130 -26.64 3.49 2.03
C ARG A 130 -27.35 3.40 0.67
N VAL A 131 -26.86 2.57 -0.23
CA VAL A 131 -27.38 2.42 -1.60
C VAL A 131 -28.38 1.25 -1.71
N GLY A 132 -28.56 0.48 -0.67
CA GLY A 132 -29.57 -0.59 -0.51
C GLY A 132 -30.67 -0.14 0.40
#